data_dfe9c093078a49fdcefddd44bc8fccad
#
_entry.id   dfe9c093078a49fdcefddd44bc8fccad
#
_cell.length_a   1.000
_cell.length_b   1.000
_cell.length_c   1.000
_cell.angle_alpha   90.00
_cell.angle_beta   90.00
_cell.angle_gamma   90.00
#
_symmetry.space_group_name_H-M   'P 1'
#
loop_
_entity.id
_entity.type
_entity.pdbx_description
1 polymer ?
#
loop_
_entity_poly.entity_id
_entity_poly.type
_entity_poly.pdbx_seq_one_letter_code
_entity_poly.pdbx_strand_id
1 'polypeptide(L)'
;TLSSSSAASDVYKRQGLQGDSLFIQLLKPTSFSPVLAFIGILLYMCKSEKKKGVGTILIGFAVLMTGMTTMSNAVLPLQNEAWFTSLFTRFSNPLLGVLVGALVTGIIQSSSASVGILQALSATGVITYGSAIPIIMGQNIGTCVTALLSSVGANKNARRAAMVHLYFNIIGVTILSLIHI
;
A
#
# COMPACT_ATOMS: atom_id res chain seq x y z
N THR A 1 -34.69 -12.30 -4.80
CA THR A 1 -33.42 -11.77 -5.34
C THR A 1 -32.93 -10.62 -4.46
N LEU A 2 -32.24 -10.95 -3.39
CA LEU A 2 -31.56 -9.98 -2.55
C LEU A 2 -30.37 -9.45 -3.35
N SER A 3 -30.38 -8.15 -3.59
CA SER A 3 -29.41 -7.41 -4.37
C SER A 3 -27.98 -7.65 -3.85
N SER A 4 -27.08 -8.01 -4.75
CA SER A 4 -25.64 -8.21 -4.49
C SER A 4 -24.96 -6.96 -3.88
N SER A 5 -25.57 -5.79 -4.00
CA SER A 5 -25.14 -4.55 -3.37
C SER A 5 -25.28 -4.54 -1.84
N SER A 6 -26.26 -5.28 -1.30
CA SER A 6 -26.48 -5.39 0.15
C SER A 6 -25.39 -6.25 0.81
N ALA A 7 -25.00 -7.36 0.19
CA ALA A 7 -23.99 -8.25 0.73
C ALA A 7 -22.59 -7.59 0.78
N ALA A 8 -22.22 -6.82 -0.24
CA ALA A 8 -20.97 -6.07 -0.27
C ALA A 8 -20.96 -4.96 0.81
N SER A 9 -22.07 -4.26 1.00
CA SER A 9 -22.25 -3.25 2.05
C SER A 9 -22.16 -3.87 3.45
N ASP A 10 -22.71 -5.08 3.64
CA ASP A 10 -22.68 -5.79 4.93
C ASP A 10 -21.30 -6.35 5.25
N VAL A 11 -20.51 -6.77 4.26
CA VAL A 11 -19.11 -7.16 4.46
C VAL A 11 -18.26 -5.96 4.86
N TYR A 12 -18.47 -4.79 4.25
CA TYR A 12 -17.81 -3.55 4.66
C TYR A 12 -18.20 -3.12 6.09
N LYS A 13 -19.46 -3.28 6.48
CA LYS A 13 -19.93 -3.02 7.85
C LYS A 13 -19.36 -4.02 8.87
N ARG A 14 -19.17 -5.29 8.50
CA ARG A 14 -18.61 -6.32 9.38
C ARG A 14 -17.11 -6.20 9.59
N GLN A 15 -16.38 -5.49 8.73
CA GLN A 15 -14.94 -5.22 8.96
C GLN A 15 -14.68 -4.15 10.05
N GLY A 16 -15.72 -3.68 10.75
CA GLY A 16 -15.61 -2.98 12.05
C GLY A 16 -14.90 -1.62 12.02
N LEU A 17 -14.53 -1.11 10.83
CA LEU A 17 -13.77 0.13 10.68
C LEU A 17 -14.63 1.32 10.23
N GLN A 18 -15.92 1.12 10.05
CA GLN A 18 -16.91 2.18 9.94
C GLN A 18 -17.71 2.31 11.26
N GLY A 19 -17.01 2.40 12.37
CA GLY A 19 -17.61 3.00 13.56
C GLY A 19 -17.66 4.49 13.35
N ASP A 20 -18.87 5.05 13.30
CA ASP A 20 -19.13 6.50 13.31
C ASP A 20 -18.66 7.20 14.62
N SER A 21 -17.75 6.61 15.36
CA SER A 21 -17.16 7.30 16.49
C SER A 21 -16.09 8.25 15.94
N LEU A 22 -16.30 9.55 16.18
CA LEU A 22 -15.33 10.63 15.97
C LEU A 22 -13.91 10.22 16.39
N PHE A 23 -13.80 9.31 17.36
CA PHE A 23 -12.55 8.79 17.89
C PHE A 23 -11.77 7.95 16.86
N ILE A 24 -12.45 7.09 16.09
CA ILE A 24 -11.82 6.26 15.05
C ILE A 24 -11.44 7.10 13.83
N GLN A 25 -12.24 8.09 13.50
CA GLN A 25 -11.92 9.03 12.43
C GLN A 25 -10.71 9.91 12.80
N LEU A 26 -10.60 10.35 14.05
CA LEU A 26 -9.46 11.10 14.57
C LEU A 26 -8.16 10.26 14.61
N LEU A 27 -8.26 8.94 14.79
CA LEU A 27 -7.11 8.02 14.79
C LEU A 27 -6.59 7.68 13.38
N LYS A 28 -7.32 8.04 12.32
CA LYS A 28 -6.81 7.85 10.94
C LYS A 28 -5.65 8.81 10.69
N PRO A 29 -4.49 8.31 10.20
CA PRO A 29 -3.33 9.16 9.92
C PRO A 29 -3.63 10.35 9.02
N THR A 30 -4.58 10.21 8.12
CA THR A 30 -5.03 11.25 7.20
C THR A 30 -5.76 12.40 7.89
N SER A 31 -6.45 12.13 9.01
CA SER A 31 -7.25 13.13 9.73
C SER A 31 -6.39 13.99 10.64
N PHE A 32 -5.37 13.41 11.28
CA PHE A 32 -4.50 14.19 12.17
C PHE A 32 -3.26 14.77 11.49
N SER A 33 -2.95 14.35 10.26
CA SER A 33 -1.82 14.87 9.48
C SER A 33 -1.82 16.41 9.35
N PRO A 34 -2.93 17.11 9.03
CA PRO A 34 -2.93 18.57 8.97
C PRO A 34 -2.68 19.23 10.34
N VAL A 35 -3.16 18.60 11.42
CA VAL A 35 -2.95 19.10 12.79
C VAL A 35 -1.47 18.99 13.14
N LEU A 36 -0.82 17.87 12.80
CA LEU A 36 0.62 17.69 13.00
C LEU A 36 1.43 18.67 12.17
N ALA A 37 1.02 18.95 10.92
CA ALA A 37 1.66 19.96 10.09
C ALA A 37 1.58 21.34 10.76
N PHE A 38 0.43 21.73 11.25
CA PHE A 38 0.22 23.01 11.93
C PHE A 38 1.09 23.14 13.19
N ILE A 39 1.06 22.13 14.07
CA ILE A 39 1.92 22.08 15.27
C ILE A 39 3.40 22.10 14.88
N GLY A 40 3.76 21.34 13.85
CA GLY A 40 5.11 21.30 13.33
C GLY A 40 5.62 22.65 12.85
N ILE A 41 4.80 23.40 12.12
CA ILE A 41 5.13 24.76 11.66
C ILE A 41 5.33 25.72 12.86
N LEU A 42 4.44 25.68 13.86
CA LEU A 42 4.58 26.50 15.06
C LEU A 42 5.88 26.19 15.80
N LEU A 43 6.23 24.93 15.95
CA LEU A 43 7.49 24.50 16.59
C LEU A 43 8.72 24.88 15.75
N TYR A 44 8.61 24.80 14.43
CA TYR A 44 9.68 25.19 13.51
C TYR A 44 9.99 26.68 13.57
N MET A 45 8.99 27.52 13.81
CA MET A 45 9.15 28.97 13.99
C MET A 45 9.76 29.35 15.35
N CYS A 46 9.84 28.43 16.31
CA CYS A 46 10.47 28.71 17.62
C CYS A 46 12.00 28.89 17.46
N LYS A 47 12.58 29.73 18.32
CA LYS A 47 14.03 30.00 18.33
C LYS A 47 14.88 28.83 18.85
N SER A 48 14.30 27.86 19.53
CA SER A 48 15.01 26.71 20.12
C SER A 48 15.31 25.63 19.08
N GLU A 49 16.56 25.25 18.92
CA GLU A 49 17.00 24.22 17.97
C GLU A 49 16.30 22.86 18.21
N LYS A 50 16.08 22.47 19.48
CA LYS A 50 15.35 21.24 19.81
C LYS A 50 13.89 21.29 19.31
N LYS A 51 13.22 22.43 19.49
CA LYS A 51 11.84 22.60 19.03
C LYS A 51 11.76 22.62 17.50
N LYS A 52 12.72 23.25 16.82
CA LYS A 52 12.83 23.22 15.36
C LYS A 52 13.00 21.78 14.84
N GLY A 53 13.87 20.99 15.46
CA GLY A 53 14.08 19.59 15.10
C GLY A 53 12.77 18.77 15.19
N VAL A 54 12.04 18.90 16.30
CA VAL A 54 10.74 18.25 16.46
C VAL A 54 9.73 18.76 15.42
N GLY A 55 9.70 20.09 15.18
CA GLY A 55 8.85 20.69 14.15
C GLY A 55 9.12 20.12 12.77
N THR A 56 10.39 19.97 12.39
CA THR A 56 10.79 19.37 11.11
C THR A 56 10.32 17.93 10.96
N ILE A 57 10.42 17.13 12.02
CA ILE A 57 9.95 15.73 12.03
C ILE A 57 8.42 15.68 11.83
N LEU A 58 7.67 16.51 12.56
CA LEU A 58 6.21 16.56 12.44
C LEU A 58 5.74 17.00 11.06
N ILE A 59 6.38 18.02 10.48
CA ILE A 59 6.09 18.47 9.11
C ILE A 59 6.41 17.36 8.11
N GLY A 60 7.59 16.74 8.22
CA GLY A 60 7.99 15.64 7.35
C GLY A 60 7.02 14.46 7.39
N PHE A 61 6.55 14.09 8.58
CA PHE A 61 5.54 13.06 8.76
C PHE A 61 4.18 13.45 8.13
N ALA A 62 3.76 14.69 8.31
CA ALA A 62 2.51 15.19 7.73
C ALA A 62 2.57 15.20 6.20
N VAL A 63 3.67 15.65 5.62
CA VAL A 63 3.91 15.63 4.16
C VAL A 63 3.88 14.19 3.62
N LEU A 64 4.54 13.26 4.32
CA LEU A 64 4.56 11.85 3.94
C LEU A 64 3.14 11.26 3.94
N MET A 65 2.36 11.49 4.99
CA MET A 65 0.98 10.98 5.09
C MET A 65 0.07 11.58 4.01
N THR A 66 0.18 12.88 3.76
CA THR A 66 -0.59 13.56 2.71
C THR A 66 -0.20 13.04 1.32
N GLY A 67 1.09 12.86 1.07
CA GLY A 67 1.60 12.30 -0.18
C GLY A 67 1.09 10.88 -0.43
N MET A 68 1.12 10.01 0.59
CA MET A 68 0.56 8.66 0.50
C MET A 68 -0.93 8.68 0.15
N THR A 69 -1.71 9.55 0.78
CA THR A 69 -3.14 9.69 0.49
C THR A 69 -3.38 10.17 -0.94
N THR A 70 -2.62 11.16 -1.39
CA THR A 70 -2.72 11.70 -2.75
C THR A 70 -2.39 10.62 -3.79
N MET A 71 -1.33 9.85 -3.57
CA MET A 71 -0.98 8.73 -4.44
C MET A 71 -2.10 7.68 -4.48
N SER A 72 -2.61 7.27 -3.31
CA SER A 72 -3.70 6.29 -3.23
C SER A 72 -4.94 6.76 -3.98
N ASN A 73 -5.32 8.02 -3.81
CA ASN A 73 -6.48 8.60 -4.50
C ASN A 73 -6.27 8.68 -6.03
N ALA A 74 -5.05 8.94 -6.48
CA ALA A 74 -4.73 9.00 -7.91
C ALA A 74 -4.85 7.63 -8.60
N VAL A 75 -4.63 6.52 -7.89
CA VAL A 75 -4.71 5.14 -8.42
C VAL A 75 -6.09 4.50 -8.20
N LEU A 76 -6.93 5.06 -7.33
CA LEU A 76 -8.28 4.56 -7.06
C LEU A 76 -9.15 4.38 -8.34
N PRO A 77 -9.15 5.27 -9.34
CA PRO A 77 -9.90 5.08 -10.56
C PRO A 77 -9.53 3.81 -11.35
N LEU A 78 -8.27 3.35 -11.25
CA LEU A 78 -7.79 2.16 -11.95
C LEU A 78 -8.53 0.87 -11.55
N GLN A 79 -9.06 0.80 -10.33
CA GLN A 79 -9.86 -0.35 -9.89
C GLN A 79 -11.14 -0.56 -10.71
N ASN A 80 -11.65 0.50 -11.36
CA ASN A 80 -12.84 0.43 -12.22
C ASN A 80 -12.51 0.15 -13.69
N GLU A 81 -11.22 0.14 -14.06
CA GLU A 81 -10.77 -0.11 -15.43
C GLU A 81 -10.76 -1.60 -15.74
N ALA A 82 -11.53 -2.00 -16.77
CA ALA A 82 -11.67 -3.41 -17.14
C ALA A 82 -10.33 -4.06 -17.54
N TRP A 83 -9.44 -3.34 -18.20
CA TRP A 83 -8.10 -3.83 -18.55
C TRP A 83 -7.25 -4.11 -17.31
N PHE A 84 -7.34 -3.22 -16.31
CA PHE A 84 -6.59 -3.35 -15.06
C PHE A 84 -7.09 -4.50 -14.21
N THR A 85 -8.41 -4.63 -14.05
CA THR A 85 -9.02 -5.76 -13.33
C THR A 85 -8.76 -7.09 -14.04
N SER A 86 -8.74 -7.10 -15.39
CA SER A 86 -8.44 -8.31 -16.17
C SER A 86 -7.01 -8.81 -15.98
N LEU A 87 -6.04 -7.94 -15.61
CA LEU A 87 -4.69 -8.36 -15.27
C LEU A 87 -4.66 -9.30 -14.06
N PHE A 88 -5.55 -9.09 -13.09
CA PHE A 88 -5.63 -9.93 -11.90
C PHE A 88 -6.44 -11.22 -12.12
N THR A 89 -7.36 -11.22 -13.08
CA THR A 89 -8.32 -12.30 -13.27
C THR A 89 -7.89 -13.33 -14.32
N ARG A 90 -7.04 -12.95 -15.27
CA ARG A 90 -6.61 -13.84 -16.37
C ARG A 90 -5.54 -14.86 -15.97
N PHE A 91 -4.97 -14.75 -14.78
CA PHE A 91 -3.80 -15.56 -14.43
C PHE A 91 -4.11 -16.57 -13.32
N SER A 92 -4.59 -17.73 -13.72
CA SER A 92 -4.69 -18.93 -12.86
C SER A 92 -3.32 -19.57 -12.55
N ASN A 93 -2.25 -19.16 -13.24
CA ASN A 93 -0.91 -19.64 -12.98
C ASN A 93 -0.26 -18.86 -11.83
N PRO A 94 0.17 -19.51 -10.73
CA PRO A 94 0.76 -18.84 -9.58
C PRO A 94 1.96 -17.95 -9.92
N LEU A 95 2.84 -18.40 -10.84
CA LEU A 95 4.01 -17.62 -11.27
C LEU A 95 3.61 -16.31 -11.97
N LEU A 96 2.56 -16.37 -12.80
CA LEU A 96 2.02 -15.18 -13.44
C LEU A 96 1.35 -14.27 -12.42
N GLY A 97 0.67 -14.81 -11.41
CA GLY A 97 0.13 -14.04 -10.30
C GLY A 97 1.22 -13.25 -9.56
N VAL A 98 2.35 -13.89 -9.23
CA VAL A 98 3.50 -13.20 -8.61
C VAL A 98 4.05 -12.12 -9.54
N LEU A 99 4.21 -12.38 -10.83
CA LEU A 99 4.72 -11.39 -11.77
C LEU A 99 3.78 -10.18 -11.88
N VAL A 100 2.48 -10.40 -12.00
CA VAL A 100 1.47 -9.34 -12.08
C VAL A 100 1.44 -8.52 -10.79
N GLY A 101 1.43 -9.17 -9.63
CA GLY A 101 1.49 -8.48 -8.34
C GLY A 101 2.74 -7.60 -8.20
N ALA A 102 3.90 -8.11 -8.64
CA ALA A 102 5.16 -7.36 -8.62
C ALA A 102 5.14 -6.17 -9.57
N LEU A 103 4.66 -6.35 -10.81
CA LEU A 103 4.56 -5.26 -11.80
C LEU A 103 3.59 -4.18 -11.35
N VAL A 104 2.39 -4.56 -10.94
CA VAL A 104 1.36 -3.60 -10.49
C VAL A 104 1.87 -2.78 -9.30
N THR A 105 2.42 -3.44 -8.29
CA THR A 105 2.94 -2.73 -7.11
C THR A 105 4.18 -1.90 -7.43
N GLY A 106 5.05 -2.39 -8.32
CA GLY A 106 6.22 -1.65 -8.78
C GLY A 106 5.86 -0.38 -9.54
N ILE A 107 4.77 -0.40 -10.31
CA ILE A 107 4.26 0.78 -11.04
C ILE A 107 3.54 1.74 -10.10
N ILE A 108 2.62 1.23 -9.28
CA ILE A 108 1.83 2.02 -8.32
C ILE A 108 2.72 2.54 -7.19
N GLN A 109 3.80 1.82 -6.85
CA GLN A 109 4.73 2.10 -5.74
C GLN A 109 4.02 2.21 -4.37
N SER A 110 2.84 1.60 -4.24
CA SER A 110 2.06 1.55 -3.02
C SER A 110 1.47 0.15 -2.83
N SER A 111 2.03 -0.62 -1.93
CA SER A 111 1.52 -1.95 -1.60
C SER A 111 0.14 -1.89 -0.96
N SER A 112 -0.13 -0.89 -0.12
CA SER A 112 -1.45 -0.72 0.50
C SER A 112 -2.54 -0.42 -0.53
N ALA A 113 -2.27 0.44 -1.52
CA ALA A 113 -3.19 0.69 -2.62
C ALA A 113 -3.41 -0.57 -3.47
N SER A 114 -2.33 -1.29 -3.80
CA SER A 114 -2.38 -2.53 -4.57
C SER A 114 -3.16 -3.63 -3.84
N VAL A 115 -2.95 -3.80 -2.52
CA VAL A 115 -3.73 -4.73 -1.68
C VAL A 115 -5.20 -4.29 -1.61
N GLY A 116 -5.48 -3.00 -1.47
CA GLY A 116 -6.85 -2.48 -1.46
C GLY A 116 -7.60 -2.78 -2.75
N ILE A 117 -6.96 -2.64 -3.91
CA ILE A 117 -7.52 -3.02 -5.22
C ILE A 117 -7.79 -4.53 -5.26
N LEU A 118 -6.82 -5.35 -4.86
CA LEU A 118 -6.98 -6.81 -4.82
C LEU A 118 -8.13 -7.22 -3.89
N GLN A 119 -8.27 -6.56 -2.74
CA GLN A 119 -9.34 -6.81 -1.79
C GLN A 119 -10.71 -6.42 -2.36
N ALA A 120 -10.81 -5.30 -3.06
CA ALA A 120 -12.02 -4.89 -3.76
C ALA A 120 -12.41 -5.92 -4.85
N LEU A 121 -11.46 -6.41 -5.64
CA LEU A 121 -11.69 -7.45 -6.65
C LEU A 121 -12.05 -8.80 -6.03
N SER A 122 -11.47 -9.17 -4.91
CA SER A 122 -11.83 -10.39 -4.17
C SER A 122 -13.25 -10.32 -3.60
N ALA A 123 -13.69 -9.14 -3.15
CA ALA A 123 -15.06 -8.92 -2.66
C ALA A 123 -16.12 -9.09 -3.76
N THR A 124 -15.78 -8.90 -5.03
CA THR A 124 -16.67 -9.18 -6.17
C THR A 124 -16.74 -10.66 -6.54
N GLY A 125 -15.94 -11.53 -5.90
CA GLY A 125 -15.86 -12.96 -6.21
C GLY A 125 -15.08 -13.28 -7.50
N VAL A 126 -14.50 -12.29 -8.15
CA VAL A 126 -13.75 -12.46 -9.40
C VAL A 126 -12.38 -13.10 -9.14
N ILE A 127 -11.81 -12.88 -7.96
CA ILE A 127 -10.52 -13.44 -7.55
C ILE A 127 -10.73 -14.43 -6.41
N THR A 128 -10.24 -15.65 -6.61
CA THR A 128 -10.25 -16.70 -5.58
C THR A 128 -9.05 -16.53 -4.63
N TYR A 129 -9.10 -17.12 -3.45
CA TYR A 129 -7.97 -17.14 -2.52
C TYR A 129 -6.70 -17.73 -3.13
N GLY A 130 -6.83 -18.79 -3.94
CA GLY A 130 -5.71 -19.40 -4.63
C GLY A 130 -4.98 -18.45 -5.58
N SER A 131 -5.72 -17.55 -6.24
CA SER A 131 -5.13 -16.54 -7.13
C SER A 131 -4.66 -15.29 -6.36
N ALA A 132 -5.30 -14.96 -5.24
CA ALA A 132 -4.94 -13.78 -4.44
C ALA A 132 -3.57 -13.93 -3.76
N ILE A 133 -3.26 -15.12 -3.23
CA ILE A 133 -2.00 -15.37 -2.49
C ILE A 133 -0.77 -15.12 -3.37
N PRO A 134 -0.63 -15.70 -4.57
CA PRO A 134 0.49 -15.41 -5.46
C PRO A 134 0.61 -13.93 -5.82
N ILE A 135 -0.50 -13.24 -6.02
CA ILE A 135 -0.49 -11.80 -6.32
C ILE A 135 0.07 -11.02 -5.13
N ILE A 136 -0.36 -11.32 -3.89
CA ILE A 136 0.16 -10.69 -2.67
C ILE A 136 1.67 -10.95 -2.52
N MET A 137 2.12 -12.17 -2.80
CA MET A 137 3.54 -12.49 -2.79
C MET A 137 4.31 -11.63 -3.80
N GLY A 138 3.75 -11.44 -5.00
CA GLY A 138 4.32 -10.56 -6.01
C GLY A 138 4.36 -9.10 -5.56
N GLN A 139 3.32 -8.61 -4.89
CA GLN A 139 3.28 -7.25 -4.36
C GLN A 139 4.43 -6.98 -3.38
N ASN A 140 4.85 -7.97 -2.59
CA ASN A 140 6.02 -7.86 -1.72
C ASN A 140 7.32 -7.64 -2.51
N ILE A 141 7.50 -8.33 -3.63
CA ILE A 141 8.64 -8.09 -4.52
C ILE A 141 8.54 -6.70 -5.16
N GLY A 142 7.34 -6.30 -5.58
CA GLY A 142 7.08 -5.00 -6.20
C GLY A 142 7.44 -3.82 -5.29
N THR A 143 7.30 -3.96 -3.97
CA THR A 143 7.70 -2.91 -3.02
C THR A 143 9.21 -2.63 -3.02
N CYS A 144 10.03 -3.59 -3.46
CA CYS A 144 11.48 -3.41 -3.53
C CYS A 144 11.90 -2.43 -4.62
N VAL A 145 11.04 -2.17 -5.62
CA VAL A 145 11.33 -1.26 -6.73
C VAL A 145 11.64 0.15 -6.22
N THR A 146 10.94 0.63 -5.21
CA THR A 146 11.19 1.94 -4.61
C THR A 146 12.58 2.03 -4.00
N ALA A 147 13.01 1.01 -3.26
CA ALA A 147 14.35 0.93 -2.67
C ALA A 147 15.43 0.84 -3.74
N LEU A 148 15.19 0.07 -4.82
CA LEU A 148 16.10 -0.05 -5.95
C LEU A 148 16.25 1.30 -6.69
N LEU A 149 15.16 1.97 -6.99
CA LEU A 149 15.17 3.29 -7.63
C LEU A 149 15.90 4.31 -6.77
N SER A 150 15.62 4.35 -5.47
CA SER A 150 16.30 5.25 -4.53
C SER A 150 17.79 4.95 -4.38
N SER A 151 18.23 3.73 -4.69
CA SER A 151 19.63 3.32 -4.64
C SER A 151 20.44 3.74 -5.88
N VAL A 152 19.76 4.18 -6.95
CA VAL A 152 20.41 4.67 -8.17
C VAL A 152 21.13 5.99 -7.85
N GLY A 153 22.43 6.02 -8.05
CA GLY A 153 23.26 7.17 -7.69
C GLY A 153 23.64 7.26 -6.20
N ALA A 154 23.13 6.38 -5.35
CA ALA A 154 23.45 6.35 -3.94
C ALA A 154 24.80 5.64 -3.66
N ASN A 155 25.29 5.76 -2.41
CA ASN A 155 26.53 5.13 -1.97
C ASN A 155 26.42 3.58 -1.96
N LYS A 156 27.60 2.93 -1.84
CA LYS A 156 27.69 1.45 -1.88
C LYS A 156 26.83 0.77 -0.79
N ASN A 157 26.70 1.38 0.39
CA ASN A 157 25.92 0.79 1.49
C ASN A 157 24.41 0.86 1.22
N ALA A 158 23.91 1.96 0.66
CA ALA A 158 22.50 2.08 0.25
C ALA A 158 22.14 1.07 -0.84
N ARG A 159 23.03 0.88 -1.84
CA ARG A 159 22.82 -0.14 -2.89
C ARG A 159 22.80 -1.55 -2.30
N ARG A 160 23.71 -1.87 -1.37
CA ARG A 160 23.71 -3.16 -0.67
C ARG A 160 22.43 -3.38 0.11
N ALA A 161 21.94 -2.36 0.84
CA ALA A 161 20.68 -2.45 1.58
C ALA A 161 19.48 -2.71 0.66
N ALA A 162 19.40 -2.03 -0.49
CA ALA A 162 18.34 -2.25 -1.48
C ALA A 162 18.40 -3.67 -2.06
N MET A 163 19.60 -4.20 -2.35
CA MET A 163 19.77 -5.57 -2.84
C MET A 163 19.41 -6.61 -1.78
N VAL A 164 19.79 -6.39 -0.53
CA VAL A 164 19.41 -7.30 0.58
C VAL A 164 17.89 -7.33 0.72
N HIS A 165 17.23 -6.18 0.66
CA HIS A 165 15.76 -6.10 0.69
C HIS A 165 15.12 -6.89 -0.45
N LEU A 166 15.62 -6.75 -1.68
CA LEU A 166 15.14 -7.51 -2.82
C LEU A 166 15.34 -9.04 -2.63
N TYR A 167 16.55 -9.47 -2.28
CA TYR A 167 16.84 -10.89 -2.06
C TYR A 167 16.00 -11.49 -0.94
N PHE A 168 15.81 -10.77 0.16
CA PHE A 168 14.96 -11.20 1.26
C PHE A 168 13.52 -11.49 0.77
N ASN A 169 12.94 -10.57 -0.02
CA ASN A 169 11.59 -10.76 -0.55
C ASN A 169 11.52 -11.89 -1.58
N ILE A 170 12.50 -12.04 -2.47
CA ILE A 170 12.55 -13.14 -3.44
C ILE A 170 12.64 -14.49 -2.72
N ILE A 171 13.52 -14.61 -1.73
CA ILE A 171 13.68 -15.85 -0.95
C ILE A 171 12.40 -16.16 -0.19
N GLY A 172 11.81 -15.16 0.48
CA GLY A 172 10.55 -15.32 1.21
C GLY A 172 9.41 -15.78 0.31
N VAL A 173 9.25 -15.13 -0.85
CA VAL A 173 8.23 -15.52 -1.86
C VAL A 173 8.48 -16.94 -2.38
N THR A 174 9.74 -17.31 -2.65
CA THR A 174 10.08 -18.64 -3.14
C THR A 174 9.72 -19.72 -2.10
N ILE A 175 10.08 -19.52 -0.83
CA ILE A 175 9.76 -20.44 0.24
C ILE A 175 8.24 -20.58 0.43
N LEU A 176 7.53 -19.43 0.51
CA LEU A 176 6.08 -19.45 0.68
C LEU A 176 5.35 -20.04 -0.53
N SER A 177 5.86 -19.80 -1.74
CA SER A 177 5.33 -20.41 -2.97
C SER A 177 5.42 -21.93 -2.95
N LEU A 178 6.53 -22.47 -2.45
CA LEU A 178 6.71 -23.91 -2.31
C LEU A 178 5.77 -24.53 -1.27
N ILE A 179 5.37 -23.76 -0.26
CA ILE A 179 4.40 -24.22 0.75
C ILE A 179 2.96 -24.15 0.21
N HIS A 180 2.68 -23.19 -0.66
CA HIS A 180 1.33 -22.95 -1.18
C HIS A 180 0.96 -23.86 -2.36
N ILE A 181 1.95 -24.28 -3.15
CA ILE A 181 1.78 -25.22 -4.28
C ILE A 181 1.86 -26.66 -3.77
#